data_8e50e67470e5e1e9087d2b5a0d207c5a
#
_entry.id   8e50e67470e5e1e9087d2b5a0d207c5a
#
_cell.length_a   1.000
_cell.length_b   1.000
_cell.length_c   1.000
_cell.angle_alpha   90.00
_cell.angle_beta   90.00
_cell.angle_gamma   90.00
#
_symmetry.space_group_name_H-M   'P 1'
#
loop_
_entity.id
_entity.type
_entity.pdbx_description
1 polymer ?
#
loop_
_entity_poly.entity_id
_entity_poly.type
_entity_poly.pdbx_seq_one_letter_code
_entity_poly.pdbx_strand_id
1 'polypeptide(L)'
;MSVNNKLKKCLNEGKHGDERHQGLRRIKPNADVVQGHLTKSVHNFEAMTSFHDMQYSDWSASASFYALYHGLLAILAQHGYESRNQSCTFVLVEDFITKGEINNLTLTDLKEIFDKDVSVDLAHSDKILDIRERMQYSTRTTLAEEEFQILKKRTKELFDKIRLELERFTLGVSKLGKGKLG
;
A
#
# COMPACT_ATOMS: atom_id res chain seq x y z
N MET A 1 -9.51 -19.71 2.79
CA MET A 1 -9.87 -19.49 1.36
C MET A 1 -8.57 -19.20 0.62
N SER A 2 -8.30 -19.88 -0.53
CA SER A 2 -7.05 -19.63 -1.29
C SER A 2 -7.02 -18.22 -1.89
N VAL A 3 -5.82 -17.67 -2.16
CA VAL A 3 -5.61 -16.37 -2.81
C VAL A 3 -6.42 -16.28 -4.11
N ASN A 4 -6.40 -17.32 -4.95
CA ASN A 4 -7.14 -17.38 -6.21
C ASN A 4 -8.67 -17.22 -6.03
N ASN A 5 -9.25 -17.81 -4.99
CA ASN A 5 -10.69 -17.68 -4.72
C ASN A 5 -11.06 -16.28 -4.23
N LYS A 6 -10.19 -15.67 -3.40
CA LYS A 6 -10.36 -14.27 -2.96
C LYS A 6 -10.25 -13.31 -4.15
N LEU A 7 -9.27 -13.52 -5.04
CA LEU A 7 -9.08 -12.71 -6.25
C LEU A 7 -10.28 -12.77 -7.18
N LYS A 8 -10.81 -13.98 -7.45
CA LYS A 8 -12.04 -14.16 -8.25
C LYS A 8 -13.22 -13.39 -7.65
N LYS A 9 -13.39 -13.42 -6.34
CA LYS A 9 -14.44 -12.68 -5.63
C LYS A 9 -14.23 -11.17 -5.83
N CYS A 10 -13.03 -10.66 -5.59
CA CYS A 10 -12.69 -9.23 -5.75
C CYS A 10 -12.92 -8.71 -7.19
N LEU A 11 -12.56 -9.53 -8.19
CA LEU A 11 -12.79 -9.20 -9.60
C LEU A 11 -14.29 -9.22 -9.95
N ASN A 12 -15.07 -10.11 -9.34
CA ASN A 12 -16.52 -10.14 -9.54
C ASN A 12 -17.20 -8.93 -8.88
N GLU A 13 -16.81 -8.55 -7.66
CA GLU A 13 -17.29 -7.35 -6.98
C GLU A 13 -16.94 -6.07 -7.76
N GLY A 14 -15.79 -6.05 -8.44
CA GLY A 14 -15.39 -4.93 -9.30
C GLY A 14 -16.24 -4.75 -10.57
N LYS A 15 -17.00 -5.75 -11.00
CA LYS A 15 -17.89 -5.67 -12.17
C LYS A 15 -19.18 -4.89 -11.88
N HIS A 16 -19.54 -4.76 -10.62
CA HIS A 16 -20.78 -4.12 -10.18
C HIS A 16 -20.49 -2.75 -9.55
N GLY A 17 -21.41 -1.79 -9.69
CA GLY A 17 -21.36 -0.51 -9.00
C GLY A 17 -20.66 0.62 -9.74
N ASP A 18 -20.38 0.49 -11.03
CA ASP A 18 -19.74 1.52 -11.88
C ASP A 18 -18.55 2.19 -11.21
N GLU A 19 -18.52 3.51 -11.09
CA GLU A 19 -17.45 4.25 -10.43
C GLU A 19 -17.36 4.01 -8.92
N ARG A 20 -18.39 3.43 -8.30
CA ARG A 20 -18.48 3.12 -6.86
C ARG A 20 -18.29 1.64 -6.55
N HIS A 21 -17.66 0.87 -7.46
CA HIS A 21 -17.41 -0.55 -7.21
C HIS A 21 -16.60 -0.79 -5.93
N GLN A 22 -16.78 -1.94 -5.30
CA GLN A 22 -16.11 -2.31 -4.06
C GLN A 22 -15.14 -3.49 -4.26
N GLY A 23 -14.47 -3.57 -5.40
CA GLY A 23 -13.58 -4.67 -5.73
C GLY A 23 -12.39 -4.23 -6.57
N LEU A 24 -11.96 -5.15 -7.46
CA LEU A 24 -10.89 -4.95 -8.43
C LEU A 24 -11.46 -4.83 -9.85
N ARG A 25 -10.98 -3.85 -10.59
CA ARG A 25 -11.22 -3.70 -12.04
C ARG A 25 -9.95 -3.77 -12.84
N ARG A 26 -10.03 -4.39 -14.02
CA ARG A 26 -9.00 -4.21 -15.05
C ARG A 26 -9.22 -2.88 -15.73
N ILE A 27 -8.18 -2.09 -15.84
CA ILE A 27 -8.15 -0.80 -16.53
C ILE A 27 -6.98 -0.80 -17.52
N LYS A 28 -6.98 0.13 -18.46
CA LYS A 28 -5.74 0.39 -19.22
C LYS A 28 -4.75 1.07 -18.26
N PRO A 29 -3.46 0.64 -18.26
CA PRO A 29 -2.44 1.36 -17.52
C PRO A 29 -2.47 2.85 -17.88
N ASN A 30 -2.48 3.70 -16.86
CA ASN A 30 -2.58 5.15 -17.04
C ASN A 30 -1.55 5.83 -16.14
N ALA A 31 -0.60 6.51 -16.76
CA ALA A 31 0.49 7.20 -16.07
C ALA A 31 -0.01 8.31 -15.13
N ASP A 32 -1.09 9.00 -15.48
CA ASP A 32 -1.65 10.07 -14.65
C ASP A 32 -2.25 9.50 -13.36
N VAL A 33 -2.92 8.34 -13.43
CA VAL A 33 -3.46 7.64 -12.25
C VAL A 33 -2.33 7.14 -11.36
N VAL A 34 -1.27 6.56 -11.94
CA VAL A 34 -0.07 6.13 -11.20
C VAL A 34 0.54 7.32 -10.48
N GLN A 35 0.76 8.43 -11.20
CA GLN A 35 1.34 9.64 -10.64
C GLN A 35 0.44 10.26 -9.56
N GLY A 36 -0.88 10.26 -9.76
CA GLY A 36 -1.85 10.75 -8.78
C GLY A 36 -1.78 9.97 -7.45
N HIS A 37 -1.69 8.63 -7.51
CA HIS A 37 -1.50 7.80 -6.34
C HIS A 37 -0.12 8.02 -5.70
N LEU A 38 0.94 8.15 -6.48
CA LEU A 38 2.28 8.42 -5.96
C LEU A 38 2.34 9.79 -5.26
N THR A 39 1.77 10.83 -5.85
CA THR A 39 1.66 12.15 -5.23
C THR A 39 0.93 12.08 -3.88
N LYS A 40 -0.19 11.34 -3.83
CA LYS A 40 -0.94 11.16 -2.59
C LYS A 40 -0.18 10.34 -1.55
N SER A 41 0.61 9.37 -1.99
CA SER A 41 1.52 8.58 -1.14
C SER A 41 2.57 9.48 -0.48
N VAL A 42 3.25 10.34 -1.25
CA VAL A 42 4.22 11.34 -0.75
C VAL A 42 3.55 12.30 0.23
N HIS A 43 2.39 12.86 -0.15
CA HIS A 43 1.63 13.77 0.71
C HIS A 43 1.30 13.17 2.08
N ASN A 44 0.85 11.91 2.13
CA ASN A 44 0.59 11.23 3.40
C ASN A 44 1.87 10.94 4.18
N PHE A 45 2.98 10.63 3.50
CA PHE A 45 4.28 10.43 4.15
C PHE A 45 4.76 11.72 4.84
N GLU A 46 4.60 12.88 4.20
CA GLU A 46 4.92 14.18 4.78
C GLU A 46 3.96 14.52 5.93
N ALA A 47 2.66 14.26 5.75
CA ALA A 47 1.65 14.48 6.78
C ALA A 47 1.93 13.69 8.07
N MET A 48 2.49 12.49 7.97
CA MET A 48 2.90 11.69 9.14
C MET A 48 3.83 12.47 10.07
N THR A 49 4.83 13.15 9.54
CA THR A 49 5.76 13.98 10.33
C THR A 49 5.08 15.25 10.82
N SER A 50 4.29 15.91 9.97
CA SER A 50 3.57 17.15 10.34
C SER A 50 2.59 16.92 11.50
N PHE A 51 1.86 15.81 11.52
CA PHE A 51 0.98 15.47 12.63
C PHE A 51 1.75 15.26 13.93
N HIS A 52 2.89 14.60 13.88
CA HIS A 52 3.76 14.43 15.05
C HIS A 52 4.22 15.78 15.59
N ASP A 53 4.74 16.66 14.73
CA ASP A 53 5.26 17.98 15.11
C ASP A 53 4.16 18.88 15.70
N MET A 54 2.91 18.70 15.24
CA MET A 54 1.73 19.40 15.78
C MET A 54 1.13 18.75 17.02
N GLN A 55 1.74 17.71 17.59
CA GLN A 55 1.25 16.95 18.75
C GLN A 55 -0.04 16.14 18.50
N TYR A 56 -0.30 15.77 17.23
CA TYR A 56 -1.38 14.88 16.80
C TYR A 56 -0.83 13.54 16.28
N SER A 57 0.12 12.96 17.01
CA SER A 57 0.86 11.78 16.52
C SER A 57 0.03 10.48 16.45
N ASP A 58 -1.15 10.43 17.06
CA ASP A 58 -2.16 9.40 16.81
C ASP A 58 -2.57 9.35 15.32
N TRP A 59 -2.68 10.51 14.66
CA TRP A 59 -2.95 10.60 13.22
C TRP A 59 -1.74 10.22 12.35
N SER A 60 -0.53 10.29 12.89
CA SER A 60 0.68 9.86 12.19
C SER A 60 0.62 8.39 11.78
N ALA A 61 0.05 7.52 12.62
CA ALA A 61 -0.11 6.10 12.29
C ALA A 61 -1.07 5.89 11.10
N SER A 62 -2.15 6.65 11.03
CA SER A 62 -3.06 6.61 9.89
C SER A 62 -2.41 7.15 8.62
N ALA A 63 -1.69 8.27 8.72
CA ALA A 63 -0.98 8.86 7.59
C ALA A 63 0.09 7.92 7.02
N SER A 64 0.87 7.25 7.90
CA SER A 64 1.81 6.19 7.54
C SER A 64 1.16 5.08 6.71
N PHE A 65 0.06 4.52 7.21
CA PHE A 65 -0.68 3.49 6.49
C PHE A 65 -1.14 3.97 5.11
N TYR A 66 -1.74 5.17 5.01
CA TYR A 66 -2.22 5.69 3.73
C TYR A 66 -1.09 6.05 2.77
N ALA A 67 0.09 6.45 3.26
CA ALA A 67 1.27 6.63 2.43
C ALA A 67 1.62 5.32 1.68
N LEU A 68 1.72 4.22 2.41
CA LEU A 68 2.04 2.91 1.84
C LEU A 68 0.90 2.36 0.98
N TYR A 69 -0.35 2.49 1.43
CA TYR A 69 -1.52 2.03 0.70
C TYR A 69 -1.66 2.70 -0.67
N HIS A 70 -1.48 4.03 -0.75
CA HIS A 70 -1.49 4.72 -2.04
C HIS A 70 -0.29 4.34 -2.92
N GLY A 71 0.86 4.03 -2.34
CA GLY A 71 1.97 3.46 -3.09
C GLY A 71 1.62 2.11 -3.73
N LEU A 72 0.95 1.22 -2.99
CA LEU A 72 0.46 -0.06 -3.54
C LEU A 72 -0.60 0.16 -4.64
N LEU A 73 -1.50 1.14 -4.48
CA LEU A 73 -2.47 1.49 -5.52
C LEU A 73 -1.79 2.02 -6.80
N ALA A 74 -0.68 2.75 -6.68
CA ALA A 74 0.13 3.15 -7.83
C ALA A 74 0.71 1.94 -8.57
N ILE A 75 1.24 0.94 -7.85
CA ILE A 75 1.70 -0.32 -8.44
C ILE A 75 0.55 -1.04 -9.17
N LEU A 76 -0.63 -1.15 -8.56
CA LEU A 76 -1.78 -1.79 -9.20
C LEU A 76 -2.21 -1.06 -10.47
N ALA A 77 -2.26 0.27 -10.44
CA ALA A 77 -2.61 1.09 -11.60
C ALA A 77 -1.61 0.90 -12.76
N GLN A 78 -0.32 0.77 -12.44
CA GLN A 78 0.75 0.48 -13.39
C GLN A 78 0.60 -0.90 -14.04
N HIS A 79 0.10 -1.90 -13.29
CA HIS A 79 -0.24 -3.23 -13.77
C HIS A 79 -1.64 -3.33 -14.42
N GLY A 80 -2.35 -2.20 -14.58
CA GLY A 80 -3.65 -2.15 -15.23
C GLY A 80 -4.81 -2.60 -14.34
N TYR A 81 -4.76 -2.26 -13.05
CA TYR A 81 -5.84 -2.54 -12.11
C TYR A 81 -6.21 -1.29 -11.30
N GLU A 82 -7.50 -1.11 -11.09
CA GLU A 82 -8.08 -0.19 -10.11
C GLU A 82 -8.62 -1.01 -8.92
N SER A 83 -8.38 -0.54 -7.71
CA SER A 83 -8.94 -1.13 -6.49
C SER A 83 -9.61 -0.07 -5.63
N ARG A 84 -10.78 -0.41 -5.09
CA ARG A 84 -11.52 0.40 -4.10
C ARG A 84 -11.84 -0.37 -2.82
N ASN A 85 -11.10 -1.46 -2.60
CA ASN A 85 -11.24 -2.30 -1.42
C ASN A 85 -9.85 -2.70 -0.91
N GLN A 86 -9.54 -2.35 0.34
CA GLN A 86 -8.24 -2.64 0.94
C GLN A 86 -7.90 -4.13 0.86
N SER A 87 -8.80 -5.00 1.32
CA SER A 87 -8.58 -6.46 1.27
C SER A 87 -8.28 -6.97 -0.14
N CYS A 88 -8.97 -6.42 -1.16
CA CYS A 88 -8.73 -6.80 -2.55
C CYS A 88 -7.39 -6.28 -3.07
N THR A 89 -6.98 -5.07 -2.66
CA THR A 89 -5.65 -4.52 -2.96
C THR A 89 -4.55 -5.44 -2.47
N PHE A 90 -4.61 -5.83 -1.20
CA PHE A 90 -3.58 -6.68 -0.59
C PHE A 90 -3.54 -8.08 -1.18
N VAL A 91 -4.69 -8.68 -1.47
CA VAL A 91 -4.75 -10.00 -2.13
C VAL A 91 -4.14 -9.97 -3.53
N LEU A 92 -4.31 -8.88 -4.31
CA LEU A 92 -3.70 -8.77 -5.63
C LEU A 92 -2.20 -8.51 -5.54
N VAL A 93 -1.74 -7.70 -4.60
CA VAL A 93 -0.31 -7.49 -4.35
C VAL A 93 0.38 -8.78 -3.90
N GLU A 94 -0.27 -9.56 -3.01
CA GLU A 94 0.19 -10.89 -2.59
C GLU A 94 0.36 -11.84 -3.80
N ASP A 95 -0.61 -11.86 -4.71
CA ASP A 95 -0.56 -12.66 -5.93
C ASP A 95 0.61 -12.23 -6.84
N PHE A 96 0.83 -10.93 -7.02
CA PHE A 96 1.93 -10.39 -7.81
C PHE A 96 3.32 -10.71 -7.21
N ILE A 97 3.47 -10.61 -5.89
CA ILE A 97 4.70 -11.01 -5.20
C ILE A 97 4.95 -12.50 -5.40
N THR A 98 3.92 -13.33 -5.21
CA THR A 98 4.03 -14.80 -5.34
C THR A 98 4.39 -15.23 -6.76
N LYS A 99 3.94 -14.50 -7.77
CA LYS A 99 4.24 -14.75 -9.19
C LYS A 99 5.57 -14.14 -9.65
N GLY A 100 6.25 -13.35 -8.80
CA GLY A 100 7.47 -12.64 -9.16
C GLY A 100 7.24 -11.44 -10.10
N GLU A 101 6.03 -10.92 -10.17
CA GLU A 101 5.70 -9.70 -10.92
C GLU A 101 6.16 -8.45 -10.13
N ILE A 102 6.12 -8.52 -8.79
CA ILE A 102 6.70 -7.56 -7.85
C ILE A 102 7.91 -8.21 -7.18
N ASN A 103 9.07 -7.53 -7.17
CA ASN A 103 10.32 -8.10 -6.67
C ASN A 103 10.96 -7.29 -5.53
N ASN A 104 10.64 -6.01 -5.39
CA ASN A 104 11.20 -5.16 -4.34
C ASN A 104 10.41 -5.22 -3.02
N LEU A 105 9.23 -5.88 -3.03
CA LEU A 105 8.43 -6.14 -1.84
C LEU A 105 8.35 -7.64 -1.59
N THR A 106 8.36 -8.02 -0.31
CA THR A 106 8.17 -9.40 0.15
C THR A 106 6.79 -9.58 0.76
N LEU A 107 6.37 -10.84 0.95
CA LEU A 107 5.14 -11.15 1.69
C LEU A 107 5.22 -10.67 3.15
N THR A 108 6.42 -10.64 3.75
CA THR A 108 6.63 -10.11 5.09
C THR A 108 6.40 -8.59 5.12
N ASP A 109 6.93 -7.85 4.14
CA ASP A 109 6.67 -6.42 4.00
C ASP A 109 5.17 -6.12 3.85
N LEU A 110 4.48 -6.93 3.05
CA LEU A 110 3.04 -6.77 2.85
C LEU A 110 2.23 -7.00 4.12
N LYS A 111 2.60 -8.02 4.92
CA LYS A 111 1.97 -8.32 6.21
C LYS A 111 2.21 -7.25 7.26
N GLU A 112 3.31 -6.54 7.19
CA GLU A 112 3.58 -5.41 8.08
C GLU A 112 2.61 -4.23 7.83
N ILE A 113 2.22 -4.03 6.56
CA ILE A 113 1.27 -2.99 6.18
C ILE A 113 -0.16 -3.42 6.47
N PHE A 114 -0.48 -4.69 6.23
CA PHE A 114 -1.82 -5.24 6.36
C PHE A 114 -1.77 -6.74 6.66
N ASP A 115 -2.11 -7.11 7.86
CA ASP A 115 -2.36 -8.49 8.26
C ASP A 115 -3.81 -8.62 8.74
N LYS A 116 -4.50 -9.68 8.31
CA LYS A 116 -5.85 -9.98 8.83
C LYS A 116 -5.80 -10.68 10.18
N ASP A 117 -4.68 -11.33 10.46
CA ASP A 117 -4.44 -11.99 11.73
C ASP A 117 -3.78 -10.95 12.66
N VAL A 118 -4.62 -10.26 13.39
CA VAL A 118 -4.19 -9.29 14.42
C VAL A 118 -3.19 -9.98 15.34
N SER A 119 -2.03 -9.37 15.54
CA SER A 119 -0.99 -9.88 16.44
C SER A 119 -1.58 -10.11 17.83
N VAL A 120 -1.30 -11.28 18.43
CA VAL A 120 -1.77 -11.64 19.78
C VAL A 120 -1.24 -10.63 20.83
N ASP A 121 -0.13 -9.96 20.52
CA ASP A 121 0.45 -8.90 21.34
C ASP A 121 0.42 -7.55 20.63
N LEU A 122 -0.79 -7.03 20.42
CA LEU A 122 -1.02 -5.75 19.78
C LEU A 122 -0.32 -4.58 20.50
N ALA A 123 -0.18 -4.67 21.82
CA ALA A 123 0.36 -3.61 22.67
C ALA A 123 1.87 -3.36 22.45
N HIS A 124 2.61 -4.41 22.06
CA HIS A 124 4.07 -4.36 21.90
C HIS A 124 4.54 -4.56 20.46
N SER A 125 3.61 -4.63 19.51
CA SER A 125 3.94 -4.80 18.10
C SER A 125 4.36 -3.47 17.47
N ASP A 126 5.47 -3.50 16.73
CA ASP A 126 5.99 -2.37 15.94
C ASP A 126 5.50 -2.38 14.49
N LYS A 127 4.60 -3.31 14.13
CA LYS A 127 4.01 -3.32 12.78
C LYS A 127 3.14 -2.08 12.57
N ILE A 128 3.22 -1.50 11.38
CA ILE A 128 2.48 -0.27 11.02
C ILE A 128 0.97 -0.44 11.21
N LEU A 129 0.44 -1.59 10.83
CA LEU A 129 -0.99 -1.88 11.03
C LEU A 129 -1.35 -1.91 12.51
N ASP A 130 -0.57 -2.59 13.32
CA ASP A 130 -0.84 -2.78 14.76
C ASP A 130 -0.74 -1.43 15.50
N ILE A 131 0.23 -0.59 15.15
CA ILE A 131 0.34 0.77 15.68
C ILE A 131 -0.89 1.59 15.28
N ARG A 132 -1.31 1.51 14.01
CA ARG A 132 -2.50 2.20 13.53
C ARG A 132 -3.76 1.75 14.26
N GLU A 133 -4.00 0.44 14.40
CA GLU A 133 -5.18 -0.10 15.10
C GLU A 133 -5.18 0.29 16.58
N ARG A 134 -4.02 0.18 17.24
CA ARG A 134 -3.85 0.60 18.63
C ARG A 134 -4.20 2.08 18.81
N MET A 135 -3.76 2.96 17.92
CA MET A 135 -4.06 4.39 18.00
C MET A 135 -5.50 4.70 17.65
N GLN A 136 -6.07 4.05 16.64
CA GLN A 136 -7.43 4.31 16.17
C GLN A 136 -8.51 3.89 17.19
N TYR A 137 -8.26 2.83 17.96
CA TYR A 137 -9.25 2.27 18.90
C TYR A 137 -8.93 2.52 20.37
N SER A 138 -7.86 3.24 20.71
CA SER A 138 -7.54 3.66 22.06
C SER A 138 -7.98 5.09 22.35
N THR A 139 -7.88 5.48 23.61
CA THR A 139 -8.07 6.87 24.04
C THR A 139 -6.77 7.69 24.03
N ARG A 140 -5.67 7.10 23.57
CA ARG A 140 -4.37 7.79 23.45
C ARG A 140 -4.42 8.75 22.28
N THR A 141 -3.94 9.97 22.48
CA THR A 141 -3.85 11.02 21.46
C THR A 141 -2.43 11.24 20.97
N THR A 142 -1.45 10.54 21.57
CA THR A 142 -0.04 10.69 21.23
C THR A 142 0.68 9.35 21.22
N LEU A 143 1.60 9.18 20.25
CA LEU A 143 2.62 8.14 20.26
C LEU A 143 3.79 8.61 21.15
N ALA A 144 4.45 7.67 21.84
CA ALA A 144 5.75 7.98 22.44
C ALA A 144 6.77 8.28 21.34
N GLU A 145 7.78 9.10 21.65
CA GLU A 145 8.81 9.50 20.66
C GLU A 145 9.48 8.28 20.02
N GLU A 146 9.84 7.28 20.81
CA GLU A 146 10.45 6.05 20.31
C GLU A 146 9.52 5.29 19.37
N GLU A 147 8.23 5.16 19.69
CA GLU A 147 7.22 4.54 18.83
C GLU A 147 7.09 5.29 17.50
N PHE A 148 7.11 6.64 17.54
CA PHE A 148 7.05 7.45 16.33
C PHE A 148 8.29 7.28 15.46
N GLN A 149 9.49 7.24 16.03
CA GLN A 149 10.73 7.06 15.28
C GLN A 149 10.78 5.67 14.61
N ILE A 150 10.31 4.63 15.29
CA ILE A 150 10.17 3.29 14.72
C ILE A 150 9.18 3.32 13.55
N LEU A 151 7.99 3.89 13.75
CA LEU A 151 6.96 4.04 12.71
C LEU A 151 7.51 4.77 11.48
N LYS A 152 8.17 5.91 11.69
CA LYS A 152 8.76 6.73 10.61
C LYS A 152 9.81 5.97 9.82
N LYS A 153 10.73 5.29 10.51
CA LYS A 153 11.79 4.49 9.89
C LYS A 153 11.20 3.36 9.04
N ARG A 154 10.29 2.58 9.60
CA ARG A 154 9.67 1.44 8.92
C ARG A 154 8.83 1.89 7.72
N THR A 155 8.06 2.97 7.89
CA THR A 155 7.29 3.56 6.78
C THR A 155 8.22 3.98 5.64
N LYS A 156 9.34 4.63 5.95
CA LYS A 156 10.31 5.05 4.95
C LYS A 156 10.92 3.86 4.21
N GLU A 157 11.34 2.81 4.91
CA GLU A 157 11.92 1.61 4.30
C GLU A 157 10.94 0.96 3.31
N LEU A 158 9.68 0.81 3.68
CA LEU A 158 8.65 0.24 2.82
C LEU A 158 8.28 1.16 1.66
N PHE A 159 8.21 2.47 1.91
CA PHE A 159 7.97 3.47 0.88
C PHE A 159 9.08 3.47 -0.18
N ASP A 160 10.35 3.38 0.23
CA ASP A 160 11.48 3.31 -0.70
C ASP A 160 11.42 2.04 -1.56
N LYS A 161 11.04 0.88 -0.99
CA LYS A 161 10.82 -0.37 -1.74
C LYS A 161 9.70 -0.24 -2.79
N ILE A 162 8.60 0.40 -2.43
CA ILE A 162 7.48 0.68 -3.35
C ILE A 162 7.95 1.57 -4.51
N ARG A 163 8.72 2.63 -4.22
CA ARG A 163 9.27 3.51 -5.26
C ARG A 163 10.19 2.77 -6.21
N LEU A 164 11.09 1.95 -5.69
CA LEU A 164 11.98 1.13 -6.52
C LEU A 164 11.20 0.18 -7.44
N GLU A 165 10.08 -0.38 -6.96
CA GLU A 165 9.23 -1.24 -7.79
C GLU A 165 8.59 -0.46 -8.94
N LEU A 166 8.07 0.75 -8.69
CA LEU A 166 7.49 1.62 -9.71
C LEU A 166 8.53 2.05 -10.77
N GLU A 167 9.73 2.40 -10.35
CA GLU A 167 10.84 2.79 -11.24
C GLU A 167 11.29 1.61 -12.12
N ARG A 168 11.39 0.41 -11.57
CA ARG A 168 11.78 -0.80 -12.31
C ARG A 168 10.84 -1.09 -13.48
N PHE A 169 9.55 -0.98 -13.26
CA PHE A 169 8.54 -1.20 -14.31
C PHE A 169 8.67 -0.18 -15.45
N THR A 170 8.87 1.09 -15.11
CA THR A 170 9.05 2.17 -16.10
C THR A 170 10.28 1.92 -16.99
N LEU A 171 11.39 1.46 -16.42
CA LEU A 171 12.61 1.12 -17.16
C LEU A 171 12.45 -0.13 -18.01
N GLY A 172 11.67 -1.12 -17.58
CA GLY A 172 11.37 -2.35 -18.32
C GLY A 172 10.57 -2.08 -19.57
N VAL A 173 9.54 -1.24 -19.49
CA VAL A 173 8.70 -0.86 -20.63
C VAL A 173 9.48 -0.06 -21.68
N SER A 174 10.40 0.82 -21.25
CA SER A 174 11.23 1.61 -22.18
C SER A 174 12.21 0.75 -22.98
N LYS A 175 12.67 -0.39 -22.46
CA LYS A 175 13.54 -1.33 -23.16
C LYS A 175 12.80 -2.17 -24.19
N LEU A 176 11.55 -2.54 -23.94
CA LEU A 176 10.72 -3.31 -24.86
C LEU A 176 10.23 -2.48 -26.07
N GLY A 177 10.07 -1.17 -25.88
CA GLY A 177 9.68 -0.24 -26.97
C GLY A 177 10.77 0.06 -27.98
N LYS A 178 12.05 -0.12 -27.65
CA LYS A 178 13.18 0.12 -28.57
C LYS A 178 13.58 -1.09 -29.40
N GLY A 179 13.02 -2.26 -29.16
CA GLY A 179 13.36 -3.50 -29.89
C GLY A 179 12.47 -3.83 -31.10
N LYS A 180 11.58 -2.94 -31.54
CA LYS A 180 10.66 -3.19 -32.67
C LYS A 180 10.79 -2.18 -33.82
N LEU A 181 11.94 -1.56 -34.00
CA LEU A 181 12.28 -0.78 -35.20
C LEU A 181 13.67 -1.26 -35.68
N GLY A 182 13.66 -2.38 -36.31
CA GLY A 182 14.78 -2.95 -37.06
C GLY A 182 14.28 -3.90 -38.10
#